data_3b948ca8546e706ff9f9a2b7371fb6a5
#
_entry.id   3b948ca8546e706ff9f9a2b7371fb6a5
#
_cell.length_a   1.000
_cell.length_b   1.000
_cell.length_c   1.000
_cell.angle_alpha   90.00
_cell.angle_beta   90.00
_cell.angle_gamma   90.00
#
_symmetry.space_group_name_H-M   'P 1'
#
loop_
_entity.id
_entity.type
_entity.pdbx_description
1 polymer ?
#
loop_
_entity_poly.entity_id
_entity_poly.type
_entity_poly.pdbx_seq_one_letter_code
_entity_poly.pdbx_strand_id
1 'polypeptide(L)'
;KGANMLTAFLDSNKQTARVSLTMKDVGSQKLPQLLDSIRPQVNAIFDTSKYTVTLTGASVIFLEGSKFIINGLRESLIYAFITIIFCMLWLFRSMRILLVSLLPNILPMVMTAGIMGWMGIPLKPSTVLIFSISLGIAIDVTIRFLVNYKQELPFHGGHIKPTVIRTIQETGVSIIYTSLVLFAGFFIFVVSDFGGT
;
A
#
# COMPACT_ATOMS: atom_id res chain seq x y z
N LYS A 1 -2.72 -8.50 -52.77
CA LYS A 1 -1.77 -8.59 -51.62
C LYS A 1 -2.01 -7.49 -50.58
N GLY A 2 -2.72 -6.40 -50.87
CA GLY A 2 -3.00 -5.34 -49.90
C GLY A 2 -4.18 -5.58 -48.95
N ALA A 3 -5.11 -6.48 -49.31
CA ALA A 3 -6.30 -6.76 -48.50
C ALA A 3 -5.98 -7.47 -47.17
N ASN A 4 -4.88 -8.24 -47.08
CA ASN A 4 -4.53 -8.99 -45.86
C ASN A 4 -3.85 -8.16 -44.77
N MET A 5 -3.32 -6.97 -45.07
CA MET A 5 -2.76 -6.07 -44.05
C MET A 5 -3.85 -5.31 -43.30
N LEU A 6 -4.92 -4.91 -43.98
CA LEU A 6 -6.04 -4.18 -43.35
C LEU A 6 -6.85 -5.10 -42.41
N THR A 7 -6.95 -6.40 -42.70
CA THR A 7 -7.66 -7.35 -41.85
C THR A 7 -6.97 -7.61 -40.53
N ALA A 8 -5.68 -7.33 -40.39
CA ALA A 8 -4.96 -7.43 -39.12
C ALA A 8 -5.28 -6.27 -38.16
N PHE A 9 -5.81 -5.13 -38.68
CA PHE A 9 -6.09 -3.92 -37.90
C PHE A 9 -7.58 -3.61 -37.81
N LEU A 10 -8.43 -4.37 -38.50
CA LEU A 10 -9.87 -4.23 -38.49
C LEU A 10 -10.56 -5.46 -37.95
N ASP A 11 -11.58 -5.27 -37.13
CA ASP A 11 -12.45 -6.36 -36.68
C ASP A 11 -13.24 -6.96 -37.87
N SER A 12 -13.68 -8.23 -37.70
CA SER A 12 -14.49 -8.95 -38.69
C SER A 12 -15.73 -8.18 -39.13
N ASN A 13 -16.33 -7.42 -38.24
CA ASN A 13 -17.52 -6.59 -38.48
C ASN A 13 -17.16 -5.19 -39.03
N LYS A 14 -15.86 -4.86 -39.17
CA LYS A 14 -15.36 -3.54 -39.59
C LYS A 14 -15.87 -2.35 -38.77
N GLN A 15 -16.24 -2.61 -37.51
CA GLN A 15 -16.73 -1.60 -36.58
C GLN A 15 -15.61 -1.06 -35.66
N THR A 16 -14.51 -1.81 -35.53
CA THR A 16 -13.39 -1.46 -34.65
C THR A 16 -12.09 -1.47 -35.44
N ALA A 17 -11.33 -0.38 -35.37
CA ALA A 17 -10.00 -0.28 -35.95
C ALA A 17 -8.96 -0.11 -34.88
N ARG A 18 -7.84 -0.86 -34.98
CA ARG A 18 -6.70 -0.77 -34.08
C ARG A 18 -5.59 0.05 -34.70
N VAL A 19 -5.17 1.12 -34.01
CA VAL A 19 -3.98 1.90 -34.35
C VAL A 19 -2.88 1.55 -33.37
N SER A 20 -1.75 1.02 -33.85
CA SER A 20 -0.60 0.67 -33.02
C SER A 20 0.44 1.77 -33.09
N LEU A 21 0.77 2.33 -31.93
CA LEU A 21 1.82 3.34 -31.77
C LEU A 21 2.93 2.77 -30.91
N THR A 22 4.16 2.88 -31.37
CA THR A 22 5.34 2.53 -30.60
C THR A 22 5.94 3.79 -30.00
N MET A 23 6.12 3.81 -28.70
CA MET A 23 6.73 4.95 -28.02
C MET A 23 7.96 4.50 -27.24
N LYS A 24 8.87 5.46 -27.00
CA LYS A 24 10.03 5.24 -26.13
C LYS A 24 9.55 4.99 -24.71
N ASP A 25 10.26 4.16 -23.96
CA ASP A 25 10.00 3.98 -22.54
C ASP A 25 10.17 5.32 -21.80
N VAL A 26 9.07 5.83 -21.28
CA VAL A 26 9.03 7.11 -20.52
C VAL A 26 8.87 6.88 -19.01
N GLY A 27 8.79 5.62 -18.60
CA GLY A 27 8.54 5.24 -17.21
C GLY A 27 7.10 5.51 -16.74
N SER A 28 6.72 4.82 -15.67
CA SER A 28 5.34 4.85 -15.15
C SER A 28 4.92 6.21 -14.55
N GLN A 29 5.87 7.09 -14.21
CA GLN A 29 5.57 8.42 -13.66
C GLN A 29 5.17 9.45 -14.74
N LYS A 30 5.80 9.39 -15.90
CA LYS A 30 5.54 10.34 -16.99
C LYS A 30 4.41 9.87 -17.93
N LEU A 31 4.15 8.57 -17.98
CA LEU A 31 3.14 7.97 -18.82
C LEU A 31 1.73 8.58 -18.61
N PRO A 32 1.25 8.81 -17.36
CA PRO A 32 -0.04 9.46 -17.13
C PRO A 32 -0.13 10.84 -17.77
N GLN A 33 0.90 11.68 -17.59
CA GLN A 33 0.95 13.03 -18.13
C GLN A 33 0.93 13.03 -19.67
N LEU A 34 1.63 12.05 -20.26
CA LEU A 34 1.63 11.87 -21.70
C LEU A 34 0.23 11.47 -22.21
N LEU A 35 -0.42 10.50 -21.57
CA LEU A 35 -1.76 10.07 -21.93
C LEU A 35 -2.79 11.21 -21.78
N ASP A 36 -2.69 11.99 -20.71
CA ASP A 36 -3.55 13.13 -20.45
C ASP A 36 -3.35 14.26 -21.48
N SER A 37 -2.14 14.40 -22.04
CA SER A 37 -1.86 15.36 -23.12
C SER A 37 -2.36 14.89 -24.50
N ILE A 38 -2.39 13.58 -24.74
CA ILE A 38 -2.82 12.98 -26.01
C ILE A 38 -4.35 12.91 -26.08
N ARG A 39 -5.05 12.60 -24.99
CA ARG A 39 -6.52 12.47 -24.97
C ARG A 39 -7.27 13.65 -25.61
N PRO A 40 -7.01 14.91 -25.22
CA PRO A 40 -7.73 16.05 -25.84
C PRO A 40 -7.42 16.19 -27.32
N GLN A 41 -6.19 15.88 -27.76
CA GLN A 41 -5.82 15.95 -29.18
C GLN A 41 -6.56 14.89 -30.01
N VAL A 42 -6.66 13.67 -29.47
CA VAL A 42 -7.41 12.58 -30.11
C VAL A 42 -8.90 12.92 -30.16
N ASN A 43 -9.47 13.47 -29.10
CA ASN A 43 -10.87 13.86 -29.04
C ASN A 43 -11.18 15.08 -29.98
N ALA A 44 -10.19 15.88 -30.27
CA ALA A 44 -10.34 16.98 -31.24
C ALA A 44 -10.36 16.50 -32.71
N ILE A 45 -9.68 15.38 -32.99
CA ILE A 45 -9.59 14.78 -34.34
C ILE A 45 -10.80 13.86 -34.59
N PHE A 46 -11.18 13.08 -33.58
CA PHE A 46 -12.28 12.12 -33.67
C PHE A 46 -13.54 12.68 -32.98
N ASP A 47 -14.61 12.80 -33.73
CA ASP A 47 -15.92 13.24 -33.20
C ASP A 47 -16.40 12.20 -32.14
N THR A 48 -16.38 12.60 -30.87
CA THR A 48 -16.77 11.76 -29.75
C THR A 48 -18.23 11.34 -29.74
N SER A 49 -19.07 11.98 -30.56
CA SER A 49 -20.46 11.56 -30.75
C SER A 49 -20.60 10.35 -31.68
N LYS A 50 -19.60 10.12 -32.55
CA LYS A 50 -19.62 9.05 -33.58
C LYS A 50 -18.62 7.94 -33.27
N TYR A 51 -17.52 8.26 -32.63
CA TYR A 51 -16.41 7.35 -32.40
C TYR A 51 -16.04 7.27 -30.92
N THR A 52 -15.88 6.06 -30.40
CA THR A 52 -15.32 5.83 -29.10
C THR A 52 -13.84 5.48 -29.25
N VAL A 53 -12.94 6.35 -28.82
CA VAL A 53 -11.50 6.12 -28.87
C VAL A 53 -11.01 5.65 -27.51
N THR A 54 -10.45 4.45 -27.45
CA THR A 54 -9.90 3.87 -26.23
C THR A 54 -8.39 3.73 -26.38
N LEU A 55 -7.64 4.39 -25.50
CA LEU A 55 -6.20 4.21 -25.38
C LEU A 55 -5.96 2.92 -24.59
N THR A 56 -5.26 1.96 -25.18
CA THR A 56 -4.97 0.67 -24.58
C THR A 56 -3.54 0.23 -24.90
N GLY A 57 -3.13 -0.85 -24.34
CA GLY A 57 -1.80 -1.44 -24.53
C GLY A 57 -1.21 -1.89 -23.20
N ALA A 58 -0.16 -2.70 -23.26
CA ALA A 58 0.45 -3.29 -22.05
C ALA A 58 0.83 -2.23 -21.01
N SER A 59 1.42 -1.12 -21.44
CA SER A 59 1.84 -0.02 -20.55
C SER A 59 0.66 0.70 -19.89
N VAL A 60 -0.45 0.90 -20.64
CA VAL A 60 -1.66 1.55 -20.12
C VAL A 60 -2.37 0.63 -19.12
N ILE A 61 -2.51 -0.66 -19.45
CA ILE A 61 -3.12 -1.66 -18.57
C ILE A 61 -2.32 -1.80 -17.29
N PHE A 62 -0.98 -1.86 -17.38
CA PHE A 62 -0.11 -1.90 -16.20
C PHE A 62 -0.27 -0.66 -15.33
N LEU A 63 -0.33 0.53 -15.93
CA LEU A 63 -0.52 1.79 -15.20
C LEU A 63 -1.87 1.83 -14.48
N GLU A 64 -2.96 1.51 -15.18
CA GLU A 64 -4.30 1.49 -14.59
C GLU A 64 -4.44 0.42 -13.53
N GLY A 65 -3.90 -0.78 -13.78
CA GLY A 65 -3.85 -1.87 -12.81
C GLY A 65 -3.07 -1.47 -11.54
N SER A 66 -1.90 -0.84 -11.69
CA SER A 66 -1.12 -0.33 -10.55
C SER A 66 -1.88 0.74 -9.76
N LYS A 67 -2.52 1.69 -10.43
CA LYS A 67 -3.36 2.70 -9.76
C LYS A 67 -4.53 2.06 -9.01
N PHE A 68 -5.20 1.09 -9.61
CA PHE A 68 -6.31 0.36 -8.98
C PHE A 68 -5.85 -0.36 -7.72
N ILE A 69 -4.72 -1.09 -7.80
CA ILE A 69 -4.14 -1.80 -6.65
C ILE A 69 -3.74 -0.82 -5.54
N ILE A 70 -3.05 0.27 -5.86
CA ILE A 70 -2.63 1.28 -4.88
C ILE A 70 -3.83 1.91 -4.18
N ASN A 71 -4.87 2.26 -4.92
CA ASN A 71 -6.09 2.85 -4.35
C ASN A 71 -6.85 1.85 -3.48
N GLY A 72 -7.01 0.60 -3.95
CA GLY A 72 -7.65 -0.46 -3.18
C GLY A 72 -6.90 -0.79 -1.88
N LEU A 73 -5.56 -0.84 -1.93
CA LEU A 73 -4.74 -1.04 -0.74
C LEU A 73 -4.84 0.14 0.23
N ARG A 74 -4.86 1.38 -0.28
CA ARG A 74 -5.06 2.58 0.55
C ARG A 74 -6.40 2.55 1.28
N GLU A 75 -7.47 2.23 0.57
CA GLU A 75 -8.81 2.09 1.18
C GLU A 75 -8.83 0.97 2.22
N SER A 76 -8.29 -0.19 1.90
CA SER A 76 -8.19 -1.32 2.83
C SER A 76 -7.38 -0.95 4.08
N LEU A 77 -6.31 -0.19 3.94
CA LEU A 77 -5.50 0.28 5.06
C LEU A 77 -6.30 1.22 5.98
N ILE A 78 -7.09 2.13 5.41
CA ILE A 78 -7.96 3.03 6.18
C ILE A 78 -9.02 2.22 6.95
N TYR A 79 -9.70 1.27 6.28
CA TYR A 79 -10.69 0.41 6.94
C TYR A 79 -10.07 -0.45 8.04
N ALA A 80 -8.91 -1.03 7.80
CA ALA A 80 -8.17 -1.79 8.81
C ALA A 80 -7.84 -0.91 10.02
N PHE A 81 -7.37 0.32 9.80
CA PHE A 81 -7.04 1.27 10.86
C PHE A 81 -8.26 1.65 11.70
N ILE A 82 -9.39 1.93 11.06
CA ILE A 82 -10.67 2.22 11.74
C ILE A 82 -11.12 1.02 12.57
N THR A 83 -11.04 -0.19 12.01
CA THR A 83 -11.41 -1.43 12.71
C THR A 83 -10.52 -1.66 13.93
N ILE A 84 -9.22 -1.45 13.81
CA ILE A 84 -8.26 -1.56 14.91
C ILE A 84 -8.58 -0.55 16.02
N ILE A 85 -8.84 0.72 15.67
CA ILE A 85 -9.25 1.76 16.63
C ILE A 85 -10.50 1.31 17.38
N PHE A 86 -11.50 0.81 16.68
CA PHE A 86 -12.74 0.34 17.28
C PHE A 86 -12.52 -0.85 18.22
N CYS A 87 -11.74 -1.86 17.80
CA CYS A 87 -11.38 -3.01 18.64
C CYS A 87 -10.61 -2.60 19.89
N MET A 88 -9.65 -1.69 19.75
CA MET A 88 -8.87 -1.19 20.89
C MET A 88 -9.74 -0.38 21.85
N LEU A 89 -10.66 0.47 21.34
CA LEU A 89 -11.60 1.20 22.18
C LEU A 89 -12.50 0.25 22.96
N TRP A 90 -13.02 -0.77 22.33
CA TRP A 90 -13.85 -1.77 22.97
C TRP A 90 -13.09 -2.54 24.07
N LEU A 91 -11.84 -2.92 23.77
CA LEU A 91 -10.99 -3.69 24.69
C LEU A 91 -10.54 -2.86 25.91
N PHE A 92 -10.08 -1.64 25.68
CA PHE A 92 -9.47 -0.81 26.75
C PHE A 92 -10.43 0.20 27.35
N ARG A 93 -11.52 0.54 26.69
CA ARG A 93 -12.52 1.52 27.12
C ARG A 93 -11.92 2.88 27.55
N SER A 94 -10.77 3.25 26.98
CA SER A 94 -10.03 4.44 27.34
C SER A 94 -9.40 5.10 26.11
N MET A 95 -9.85 6.32 25.79
CA MET A 95 -9.27 7.11 24.69
C MET A 95 -7.80 7.47 24.94
N ARG A 96 -7.38 7.66 26.19
CA ARG A 96 -5.98 7.97 26.50
C ARG A 96 -5.05 6.82 26.14
N ILE A 97 -5.42 5.61 26.52
CA ILE A 97 -4.63 4.40 26.21
C ILE A 97 -4.55 4.23 24.70
N LEU A 98 -5.65 4.42 23.99
CA LEU A 98 -5.70 4.34 22.53
C LEU A 98 -4.71 5.33 21.89
N LEU A 99 -4.78 6.60 22.22
CA LEU A 99 -3.90 7.62 21.62
C LEU A 99 -2.42 7.37 21.92
N VAL A 100 -2.09 7.04 23.17
CA VAL A 100 -0.71 6.74 23.59
C VAL A 100 -0.17 5.49 22.90
N SER A 101 -1.01 4.50 22.62
CA SER A 101 -0.60 3.26 21.95
C SER A 101 -0.53 3.37 20.42
N LEU A 102 -1.32 4.23 19.81
CA LEU A 102 -1.25 4.45 18.35
C LEU A 102 -0.04 5.27 17.93
N LEU A 103 0.37 6.23 18.75
CA LEU A 103 1.47 7.14 18.43
C LEU A 103 2.79 6.41 18.09
N PRO A 104 3.28 5.46 18.89
CA PRO A 104 4.50 4.70 18.59
C PRO A 104 4.41 3.87 17.30
N ASN A 105 3.21 3.48 16.88
CA ASN A 105 3.01 2.68 15.68
C ASN A 105 2.95 3.55 14.41
N ILE A 106 2.35 4.73 14.51
CA ILE A 106 2.23 5.66 13.37
C ILE A 106 3.56 6.37 13.10
N LEU A 107 4.30 6.74 14.14
CA LEU A 107 5.51 7.54 14.02
C LEU A 107 6.56 6.92 13.07
N PRO A 108 6.96 5.63 13.20
CA PRO A 108 7.91 5.00 12.29
C PRO A 108 7.39 4.93 10.84
N MET A 109 6.08 4.74 10.65
CA MET A 109 5.48 4.72 9.30
C MET A 109 5.57 6.07 8.63
N VAL A 110 5.23 7.15 9.34
CA VAL A 110 5.32 8.52 8.83
C VAL A 110 6.77 8.90 8.54
N MET A 111 7.71 8.51 9.42
CA MET A 111 9.14 8.73 9.19
C MET A 111 9.63 7.99 7.94
N THR A 112 9.27 6.72 7.78
CA THR A 112 9.66 5.94 6.59
C THR A 112 9.06 6.53 5.32
N ALA A 113 7.77 6.88 5.33
CA ALA A 113 7.12 7.53 4.20
C ALA A 113 7.76 8.89 3.87
N GLY A 114 8.13 9.67 4.89
CA GLY A 114 8.83 10.94 4.75
C GLY A 114 10.21 10.77 4.11
N ILE A 115 11.00 9.80 4.56
CA ILE A 115 12.32 9.50 3.99
C ILE A 115 12.18 9.05 2.53
N MET A 116 11.22 8.16 2.23
CA MET A 116 10.95 7.74 0.85
C MET A 116 10.58 8.92 -0.05
N GLY A 117 9.73 9.83 0.44
CA GLY A 117 9.35 11.03 -0.28
C GLY A 117 10.54 11.95 -0.53
N TRP A 118 11.42 12.10 0.47
CA TRP A 118 12.64 12.92 0.33
C TRP A 118 13.64 12.31 -0.65
N MET A 119 13.77 10.98 -0.67
CA MET A 119 14.63 10.26 -1.62
C MET A 119 14.02 10.15 -3.03
N GLY A 120 12.78 10.63 -3.24
CA GLY A 120 12.09 10.53 -4.53
C GLY A 120 11.67 9.10 -4.90
N ILE A 121 11.55 8.21 -3.92
CA ILE A 121 11.14 6.81 -4.15
C ILE A 121 9.62 6.79 -4.38
N PRO A 122 9.16 6.36 -5.57
CA PRO A 122 7.73 6.34 -5.87
C PRO A 122 6.99 5.26 -5.07
N LEU A 123 5.74 5.57 -4.72
CA LEU A 123 4.84 4.58 -4.14
C LEU A 123 4.46 3.55 -5.21
N LYS A 124 4.94 2.33 -5.03
CA LYS A 124 4.57 1.14 -5.81
C LYS A 124 3.55 0.30 -5.05
N PRO A 125 2.80 -0.60 -5.72
CA PRO A 125 1.92 -1.54 -5.02
C PRO A 125 2.61 -2.35 -3.93
N SER A 126 3.85 -2.81 -4.19
CA SER A 126 4.68 -3.52 -3.22
C SER A 126 4.96 -2.69 -1.97
N THR A 127 5.25 -1.41 -2.12
CA THR A 127 5.53 -0.50 -1.00
C THR A 127 4.31 -0.33 -0.10
N VAL A 128 3.12 -0.12 -0.68
CA VAL A 128 1.88 0.01 0.09
C VAL A 128 1.55 -1.28 0.84
N LEU A 129 1.81 -2.43 0.22
CA LEU A 129 1.64 -3.74 0.85
C LEU A 129 2.57 -3.91 2.06
N ILE A 130 3.85 -3.52 1.94
CA ILE A 130 4.82 -3.56 3.05
C ILE A 130 4.37 -2.66 4.20
N PHE A 131 3.87 -1.45 3.91
CA PHE A 131 3.32 -0.56 4.94
C PHE A 131 2.14 -1.19 5.68
N SER A 132 1.23 -1.86 4.95
CA SER A 132 0.06 -2.52 5.53
C SER A 132 0.47 -3.66 6.47
N ILE A 133 1.42 -4.50 6.05
CA ILE A 133 1.95 -5.61 6.86
C ILE A 133 2.67 -5.06 8.10
N SER A 134 3.54 -4.07 7.92
CA SER A 134 4.30 -3.45 9.02
C SER A 134 3.39 -2.84 10.08
N LEU A 135 2.30 -2.17 9.66
CA LEU A 135 1.29 -1.64 10.57
C LEU A 135 0.63 -2.76 11.39
N GLY A 136 0.22 -3.85 10.73
CA GLY A 136 -0.41 -4.99 11.40
C GLY A 136 0.49 -5.60 12.47
N ILE A 137 1.76 -5.81 12.15
CA ILE A 137 2.76 -6.35 13.08
C ILE A 137 3.01 -5.41 14.27
N ALA A 138 3.17 -4.12 14.01
CA ALA A 138 3.41 -3.12 15.06
C ALA A 138 2.24 -3.03 16.05
N ILE A 139 1.01 -3.11 15.53
CA ILE A 139 -0.21 -3.08 16.34
C ILE A 139 -0.35 -4.38 17.15
N ASP A 140 -0.03 -5.54 16.59
CA ASP A 140 -0.07 -6.81 17.30
C ASP A 140 0.84 -6.79 18.56
N VAL A 141 2.07 -6.32 18.40
CA VAL A 141 3.00 -6.13 19.54
C VAL A 141 2.43 -5.19 20.59
N THR A 142 1.85 -4.07 20.15
CA THR A 142 1.24 -3.10 21.07
C THR A 142 0.04 -3.67 21.81
N ILE A 143 -0.83 -4.41 21.13
CA ILE A 143 -2.00 -5.05 21.75
C ILE A 143 -1.56 -6.06 22.80
N ARG A 144 -0.59 -6.93 22.50
CA ARG A 144 -0.07 -7.91 23.47
C ARG A 144 0.45 -7.24 24.72
N PHE A 145 1.26 -6.19 24.56
CA PHE A 145 1.78 -5.43 25.70
C PHE A 145 0.65 -4.84 26.54
N LEU A 146 -0.32 -4.19 25.90
CA LEU A 146 -1.42 -3.55 26.60
C LEU A 146 -2.38 -4.52 27.28
N VAL A 147 -2.63 -5.68 26.66
CA VAL A 147 -3.46 -6.74 27.26
C VAL A 147 -2.81 -7.26 28.53
N ASN A 148 -1.51 -7.57 28.48
CA ASN A 148 -0.77 -8.02 29.65
C ASN A 148 -0.71 -6.91 30.71
N TYR A 149 -0.44 -5.67 30.34
CA TYR A 149 -0.50 -4.53 31.25
C TYR A 149 -1.86 -4.42 31.97
N LYS A 150 -2.95 -4.61 31.24
CA LYS A 150 -4.30 -4.54 31.82
C LYS A 150 -4.56 -5.70 32.80
N GLN A 151 -4.02 -6.88 32.51
CA GLN A 151 -4.12 -8.05 33.38
C GLN A 151 -3.29 -7.88 34.66
N GLU A 152 -2.09 -7.32 34.56
CA GLU A 152 -1.19 -7.10 35.69
C GLU A 152 -1.58 -5.92 36.61
N LEU A 153 -2.32 -4.93 36.08
CA LEU A 153 -2.67 -3.72 36.80
C LEU A 153 -3.41 -3.96 38.14
N PRO A 154 -4.38 -4.88 38.23
CA PRO A 154 -5.06 -5.17 39.51
C PRO A 154 -4.13 -5.79 40.56
N PHE A 155 -3.17 -6.64 40.13
CA PHE A 155 -2.23 -7.28 41.06
C PHE A 155 -1.24 -6.31 41.74
N HIS A 156 -1.04 -5.16 41.12
CA HIS A 156 -0.17 -4.10 41.62
C HIS A 156 -0.94 -2.92 42.24
N GLY A 157 -2.20 -3.15 42.65
CA GLY A 157 -3.01 -2.10 43.29
C GLY A 157 -3.24 -0.85 42.46
N GLY A 158 -3.19 -0.97 41.12
CA GLY A 158 -3.37 0.17 40.19
C GLY A 158 -2.11 1.03 39.99
N HIS A 159 -0.97 0.67 40.57
CA HIS A 159 0.28 1.41 40.41
C HIS A 159 0.91 1.18 39.04
N ILE A 160 1.07 2.23 38.24
CA ILE A 160 1.53 2.17 36.85
C ILE A 160 2.96 1.63 36.75
N LYS A 161 3.90 2.18 37.55
CA LYS A 161 5.33 1.87 37.44
C LYS A 161 5.66 0.40 37.66
N PRO A 162 5.25 -0.27 38.78
CA PRO A 162 5.52 -1.70 38.97
C PRO A 162 4.81 -2.56 37.92
N THR A 163 3.59 -2.21 37.50
CA THR A 163 2.85 -2.93 36.47
C THR A 163 3.60 -2.92 35.14
N VAL A 164 4.10 -1.74 34.70
CA VAL A 164 4.87 -1.64 33.45
C VAL A 164 6.14 -2.47 33.51
N ILE A 165 6.89 -2.41 34.62
CA ILE A 165 8.13 -3.22 34.79
C ILE A 165 7.80 -4.71 34.67
N ARG A 166 6.76 -5.17 35.35
CA ARG A 166 6.32 -6.56 35.29
C ARG A 166 5.91 -6.99 33.90
N THR A 167 5.09 -6.16 33.23
CA THR A 167 4.66 -6.39 31.85
C THR A 167 5.85 -6.51 30.90
N ILE A 168 6.86 -5.63 31.04
CA ILE A 168 8.09 -5.70 30.21
C ILE A 168 8.85 -7.01 30.48
N GLN A 169 8.94 -7.45 31.72
CA GLN A 169 9.61 -8.70 32.04
C GLN A 169 8.92 -9.93 31.45
N GLU A 170 7.59 -9.93 31.37
CA GLU A 170 6.82 -11.04 30.84
C GLU A 170 6.69 -11.06 29.33
N THR A 171 6.45 -9.89 28.73
CA THR A 171 6.23 -9.80 27.28
C THR A 171 7.48 -9.40 26.51
N GLY A 172 8.44 -8.71 27.13
CA GLY A 172 9.58 -8.13 26.45
C GLY A 172 10.45 -9.15 25.73
N VAL A 173 10.74 -10.27 26.37
CA VAL A 173 11.53 -11.36 25.76
C VAL A 173 10.84 -11.91 24.51
N SER A 174 9.53 -12.15 24.59
CA SER A 174 8.73 -12.62 23.44
C SER A 174 8.73 -11.59 22.30
N ILE A 175 8.60 -10.31 22.63
CA ILE A 175 8.62 -9.22 21.64
C ILE A 175 9.98 -9.15 20.93
N ILE A 176 11.09 -9.27 21.68
CA ILE A 176 12.45 -9.26 21.11
C ILE A 176 12.63 -10.44 20.14
N TYR A 177 12.26 -11.65 20.55
CA TYR A 177 12.37 -12.82 19.67
C TYR A 177 11.52 -12.67 18.40
N THR A 178 10.26 -12.23 18.54
CA THR A 178 9.39 -12.00 17.40
C THR A 178 9.97 -10.95 16.44
N SER A 179 10.49 -9.85 16.99
CA SER A 179 11.11 -8.77 16.19
C SER A 179 12.37 -9.27 15.47
N LEU A 180 13.18 -10.10 16.10
CA LEU A 180 14.39 -10.65 15.50
C LEU A 180 14.06 -11.61 14.36
N VAL A 181 13.06 -12.49 14.54
CA VAL A 181 12.59 -13.40 13.48
C VAL A 181 12.01 -12.62 12.30
N LEU A 182 11.21 -11.59 12.56
CA LEU A 182 10.66 -10.72 11.50
C LEU A 182 11.76 -9.97 10.77
N PHE A 183 12.73 -9.41 11.49
CA PHE A 183 13.87 -8.75 10.88
C PHE A 183 14.65 -9.70 9.96
N ALA A 184 14.96 -10.91 10.42
CA ALA A 184 15.63 -11.92 9.62
C ALA A 184 14.80 -12.30 8.37
N GLY A 185 13.47 -12.47 8.53
CA GLY A 185 12.56 -12.79 7.43
C GLY A 185 12.52 -11.69 6.37
N PHE A 186 12.44 -10.42 6.77
CA PHE A 186 12.45 -9.30 5.82
C PHE A 186 13.84 -9.05 5.23
N PHE A 187 14.91 -9.33 5.96
CA PHE A 187 16.28 -9.18 5.46
C PHE A 187 16.57 -10.06 4.24
N ILE A 188 15.92 -11.23 4.15
CA ILE A 188 16.03 -12.11 2.98
C ILE A 188 15.61 -11.40 1.69
N PHE A 189 14.60 -10.51 1.73
CA PHE A 189 14.17 -9.76 0.55
C PHE A 189 15.23 -8.75 0.06
N VAL A 190 16.08 -8.25 0.95
CA VAL A 190 17.17 -7.35 0.57
C VAL A 190 18.27 -8.09 -0.20
N VAL A 191 18.49 -9.36 0.14
CA VAL A 191 19.52 -10.22 -0.50
C VAL A 191 18.99 -10.90 -1.77
N SER A 192 17.69 -10.91 -1.96
CA SER A 192 17.06 -11.54 -3.13
C SER A 192 17.18 -10.65 -4.37
N ASP A 193 17.73 -11.18 -5.45
CA ASP A 193 17.80 -10.54 -6.79
C ASP A 193 16.43 -10.46 -7.49
N PHE A 194 15.34 -10.50 -6.75
CA PHE A 194 14.00 -10.42 -7.32
C PHE A 194 13.74 -9.02 -7.87
N GLY A 195 13.91 -8.83 -9.18
CA GLY A 195 13.75 -7.56 -9.89
C GLY A 195 12.32 -7.00 -9.96
N GLY A 196 11.44 -7.44 -9.10
CA GLY A 196 10.06 -6.95 -9.00
C GLY A 196 9.84 -5.79 -8.01
N THR A 197 10.92 -5.30 -7.41
CA THR A 197 10.87 -4.20 -6.44
C THR A 197 11.26 -2.88 -7.06
#